data_3a9be511060cf622593f99666e115b85
#
_entry.id   3a9be511060cf622593f99666e115b85
#
_cell.length_a   1.000
_cell.length_b   1.000
_cell.length_c   1.000
_cell.angle_alpha   90.00
_cell.angle_beta   90.00
_cell.angle_gamma   90.00
#
_symmetry.space_group_name_H-M   'P 1'
#
loop_
_entity.id
_entity.type
_entity.pdbx_description
1 polymer ?
#
loop_
_entity_poly.entity_id
_entity_poly.type
_entity_poly.pdbx_seq_one_letter_code
_entity_poly.pdbx_strand_id
1 'polypeptide(L)'
;MPAPARSRLAYIDWMRGLACVLMFQTHCYDSWLSPEARKSTFFMWSQLGGTLPAPLFLFLAGISFALVTDKLRQKGLDAEQVARSTIRRGAEIFALGLLFRLQEYAIAFPWAPWTDLLRVDILNTIGLSMMLMGVVCRLAVLHATKDPARARWRSAAAAVAAALAISLLTPPLWTTWRPAWLPWPLQSYINGVHTFDKPQPWLFPVFPWTAFAFAGLATGFLLLSDWGRKREAATFALVGAGGVAIILLARWLDARPFQFYAVYDFWHTSPNFFLIRVGILGMILAGCYAWCRWGAAQWGFSPLIQMGQTSLLVYWVHIEFVYGRFSILTKHAQSVRTASLGLLAIFLAMLLLSVLRTRWKGRGQEVLARLRPTAPAAE
;
A
#
# COMPACT_ATOMS: atom_id res chain seq x y z
N MET A 1 -29.38 4.96 24.06
CA MET A 1 -28.14 4.27 23.59
C MET A 1 -27.49 5.18 22.58
N PRO A 2 -26.21 5.59 22.73
CA PRO A 2 -25.53 6.32 21.70
C PRO A 2 -25.42 5.44 20.45
N ALA A 3 -25.70 6.00 19.27
CA ALA A 3 -25.57 5.31 17.99
C ALA A 3 -24.18 4.68 17.89
N PRO A 4 -24.06 3.41 17.45
CA PRO A 4 -22.78 2.75 17.34
C PRO A 4 -21.90 3.61 16.42
N ALA A 5 -20.73 4.01 16.94
CA ALA A 5 -19.70 4.66 16.15
C ALA A 5 -19.52 3.82 14.87
N ARG A 6 -19.65 4.47 13.69
CA ARG A 6 -19.54 3.82 12.37
C ARG A 6 -18.37 2.83 12.42
N SER A 7 -18.69 1.55 12.32
CA SER A 7 -17.70 0.48 12.40
C SER A 7 -16.64 0.74 11.36
N ARG A 8 -15.42 1.02 11.80
CA ARG A 8 -14.23 0.95 10.94
C ARG A 8 -14.25 -0.42 10.28
N LEU A 9 -13.90 -0.48 9.00
CA LEU A 9 -13.84 -1.74 8.30
C LEU A 9 -12.65 -2.55 8.85
N ALA A 10 -12.91 -3.39 9.85
CA ALA A 10 -11.92 -4.11 10.64
C ALA A 10 -10.97 -4.94 9.76
N TYR A 11 -11.47 -5.53 8.69
CA TYR A 11 -10.68 -6.31 7.74
C TYR A 11 -9.65 -5.46 6.97
N ILE A 12 -9.94 -4.17 6.71
CA ILE A 12 -8.96 -3.25 6.10
C ILE A 12 -7.84 -2.92 7.10
N ASP A 13 -8.19 -2.63 8.35
CA ASP A 13 -7.20 -2.36 9.39
C ASP A 13 -6.38 -3.63 9.68
N TRP A 14 -7.02 -4.82 9.70
CA TRP A 14 -6.32 -6.09 9.86
C TRP A 14 -5.33 -6.37 8.72
N MET A 15 -5.77 -6.20 7.46
CA MET A 15 -4.92 -6.37 6.29
C MET A 15 -3.75 -5.35 6.27
N ARG A 16 -3.99 -4.13 6.73
CA ARG A 16 -2.96 -3.10 6.87
C ARG A 16 -1.94 -3.47 7.95
N GLY A 17 -2.41 -4.04 9.06
CA GLY A 17 -1.54 -4.59 10.11
C GLY A 17 -0.71 -5.77 9.63
N LEU A 18 -1.30 -6.67 8.84
CA LEU A 18 -0.55 -7.75 8.18
C LEU A 18 0.55 -7.20 7.27
N ALA A 19 0.25 -6.16 6.49
CA ALA A 19 1.26 -5.47 5.67
C ALA A 19 2.41 -4.90 6.52
N CYS A 20 2.11 -4.34 7.71
CA CYS A 20 3.15 -3.88 8.65
C CYS A 20 4.04 -5.03 9.14
N VAL A 21 3.46 -6.18 9.52
CA VAL A 21 4.25 -7.34 10.00
C VAL A 21 5.16 -7.89 8.91
N LEU A 22 4.63 -8.08 7.71
CA LEU A 22 5.42 -8.53 6.56
C LEU A 22 6.52 -7.52 6.20
N MET A 23 6.24 -6.23 6.33
CA MET A 23 7.22 -5.16 6.12
C MET A 23 8.34 -5.23 7.17
N PHE A 24 8.01 -5.40 8.46
CA PHE A 24 9.03 -5.56 9.51
C PHE A 24 9.91 -6.78 9.23
N GLN A 25 9.31 -7.91 8.85
CA GLN A 25 10.05 -9.12 8.50
C GLN A 25 11.01 -8.86 7.33
N THR A 26 10.54 -8.24 6.26
CA THR A 26 11.35 -7.93 5.09
C THR A 26 12.52 -7.03 5.46
N HIS A 27 12.26 -5.94 6.16
CA HIS A 27 13.28 -4.95 6.50
C HIS A 27 14.31 -5.48 7.50
N CYS A 28 13.86 -6.21 8.53
CA CYS A 28 14.76 -6.81 9.51
C CYS A 28 15.71 -7.84 8.87
N TYR A 29 15.19 -8.70 8.00
CA TYR A 29 16.02 -9.69 7.33
C TYR A 29 16.92 -9.07 6.27
N ASP A 30 16.45 -8.05 5.56
CA ASP A 30 17.28 -7.33 4.60
C ASP A 30 18.40 -6.54 5.28
N SER A 31 18.13 -5.86 6.37
CA SER A 31 19.14 -5.06 7.06
C SER A 31 20.16 -5.92 7.83
N TRP A 32 19.71 -6.97 8.51
CA TRP A 32 20.54 -7.61 9.54
C TRP A 32 21.20 -8.91 9.14
N LEU A 33 20.58 -9.72 8.25
CA LEU A 33 21.13 -11.05 7.93
C LEU A 33 22.48 -10.95 7.22
N SER A 34 23.40 -11.81 7.66
CA SER A 34 24.70 -11.99 7.01
C SER A 34 24.53 -12.55 5.59
N PRO A 35 25.50 -12.37 4.69
CA PRO A 35 25.46 -12.96 3.34
C PRO A 35 25.26 -14.48 3.36
N GLU A 36 25.83 -15.18 4.32
CA GLU A 36 25.70 -16.63 4.50
C GLU A 36 24.27 -17.00 4.92
N ALA A 37 23.70 -16.27 5.91
CA ALA A 37 22.33 -16.50 6.37
C ALA A 37 21.29 -16.27 5.28
N ARG A 38 21.55 -15.37 4.34
CA ARG A 38 20.70 -15.10 3.16
C ARG A 38 20.69 -16.23 2.13
N LYS A 39 21.66 -17.17 2.17
CA LYS A 39 21.67 -18.39 1.33
C LYS A 39 20.79 -19.50 1.90
N SER A 40 20.28 -19.36 3.11
CA SER A 40 19.45 -20.38 3.76
C SER A 40 18.11 -20.58 3.07
N THR A 41 17.62 -21.81 3.05
CA THR A 41 16.27 -22.15 2.56
C THR A 41 15.19 -21.36 3.30
N PHE A 42 15.37 -21.12 4.60
CA PHE A 42 14.46 -20.29 5.40
C PHE A 42 14.33 -18.88 4.83
N PHE A 43 15.46 -18.22 4.52
CA PHE A 43 15.43 -16.88 3.95
C PHE A 43 14.73 -16.87 2.59
N MET A 44 15.02 -17.83 1.70
CA MET A 44 14.36 -17.92 0.40
C MET A 44 12.83 -18.04 0.55
N TRP A 45 12.33 -18.88 1.44
CA TRP A 45 10.89 -18.99 1.70
C TRP A 45 10.31 -17.70 2.31
N SER A 46 11.05 -17.05 3.17
CA SER A 46 10.61 -15.78 3.78
C SER A 46 10.41 -14.67 2.75
N GLN A 47 11.11 -14.73 1.60
CA GLN A 47 10.95 -13.76 0.52
C GLN A 47 9.58 -13.83 -0.16
N LEU A 48 8.87 -14.96 -0.08
CA LEU A 48 7.49 -15.05 -0.58
C LEU A 48 6.58 -14.03 0.13
N GLY A 49 6.72 -13.90 1.46
CA GLY A 49 6.07 -12.85 2.24
C GLY A 49 6.69 -11.48 2.00
N GLY A 50 8.01 -11.43 1.83
CA GLY A 50 8.79 -10.20 1.68
C GLY A 50 8.49 -9.39 0.41
N THR A 51 7.91 -10.00 -0.60
CA THR A 51 7.49 -9.31 -1.84
C THR A 51 6.12 -8.65 -1.75
N LEU A 52 5.37 -8.86 -0.66
CA LEU A 52 3.97 -8.44 -0.53
C LEU A 52 3.74 -7.08 0.14
N PRO A 53 4.58 -6.54 1.04
CA PRO A 53 4.26 -5.33 1.80
C PRO A 53 3.89 -4.13 0.93
N ALA A 54 4.72 -3.79 -0.06
CA ALA A 54 4.47 -2.66 -0.94
C ALA A 54 3.21 -2.84 -1.80
N PRO A 55 2.99 -3.99 -2.48
CA PRO A 55 1.72 -4.28 -3.14
C PRO A 55 0.49 -4.17 -2.21
N LEU A 56 0.60 -4.67 -0.96
CA LEU A 56 -0.48 -4.58 0.03
C LEU A 56 -0.83 -3.13 0.37
N PHE A 57 0.17 -2.29 0.67
CA PHE A 57 -0.08 -0.88 0.98
C PHE A 57 -0.67 -0.11 -0.19
N LEU A 58 -0.17 -0.33 -1.40
CA LEU A 58 -0.70 0.32 -2.61
C LEU A 58 -2.13 -0.14 -2.93
N PHE A 59 -2.40 -1.43 -2.86
CA PHE A 59 -3.73 -1.99 -3.05
C PHE A 59 -4.74 -1.44 -2.01
N LEU A 60 -4.36 -1.40 -0.74
CA LEU A 60 -5.15 -0.80 0.32
C LEU A 60 -5.34 0.70 0.17
N ALA A 61 -4.35 1.42 -0.37
CA ALA A 61 -4.50 2.83 -0.71
C ALA A 61 -5.58 3.02 -1.78
N GLY A 62 -5.62 2.15 -2.80
CA GLY A 62 -6.66 2.14 -3.82
C GLY A 62 -8.06 1.86 -3.26
N ILE A 63 -8.22 0.83 -2.42
CA ILE A 63 -9.50 0.55 -1.73
C ILE A 63 -9.92 1.74 -0.88
N SER A 64 -9.01 2.31 -0.10
CA SER A 64 -9.29 3.47 0.76
C SER A 64 -9.69 4.70 -0.07
N PHE A 65 -9.06 4.89 -1.23
CA PHE A 65 -9.40 5.94 -2.18
C PHE A 65 -10.83 5.77 -2.72
N ALA A 66 -11.26 4.56 -3.09
CA ALA A 66 -12.63 4.26 -3.51
C ALA A 66 -13.64 4.62 -2.42
N LEU A 67 -13.35 4.24 -1.16
CA LEU A 67 -14.21 4.55 0.00
C LEU A 67 -14.36 6.06 0.22
N VAL A 68 -13.27 6.80 0.12
CA VAL A 68 -13.30 8.28 0.26
C VAL A 68 -14.05 8.92 -0.89
N THR A 69 -13.79 8.51 -2.11
CA THR A 69 -14.47 9.00 -3.32
C THR A 69 -15.97 8.78 -3.26
N ASP A 70 -16.41 7.57 -2.90
CA ASP A 70 -17.83 7.24 -2.76
C ASP A 70 -18.49 8.08 -1.66
N LYS A 71 -17.83 8.25 -0.50
CA LYS A 71 -18.32 9.10 0.59
C LYS A 71 -18.45 10.58 0.19
N LEU A 72 -17.50 11.12 -0.59
CA LEU A 72 -17.56 12.50 -1.06
C LEU A 72 -18.70 12.69 -2.05
N ARG A 73 -18.90 11.74 -2.98
CA ARG A 73 -20.03 11.72 -3.92
C ARG A 73 -21.39 11.64 -3.18
N GLN A 74 -21.49 10.80 -2.15
CA GLN A 74 -22.70 10.72 -1.31
C GLN A 74 -23.02 12.02 -0.55
N LYS A 75 -22.00 12.86 -0.29
CA LYS A 75 -22.17 14.21 0.25
C LYS A 75 -22.58 15.25 -0.80
N GLY A 76 -22.78 14.85 -2.04
CA GLY A 76 -23.21 15.74 -3.13
C GLY A 76 -22.05 16.50 -3.81
N LEU A 77 -20.77 16.20 -3.52
CA LEU A 77 -19.66 16.84 -4.22
C LEU A 77 -19.64 16.40 -5.68
N ASP A 78 -19.39 17.35 -6.56
CA ASP A 78 -19.22 17.09 -7.99
C ASP A 78 -17.87 16.41 -8.31
N ALA A 79 -17.70 15.98 -9.55
CA ALA A 79 -16.52 15.24 -9.98
C ALA A 79 -15.21 16.05 -9.82
N GLU A 80 -15.27 17.37 -10.04
CA GLU A 80 -14.12 18.27 -9.89
C GLU A 80 -13.72 18.43 -8.44
N GLN A 81 -14.69 18.67 -7.56
CA GLN A 81 -14.47 18.80 -6.12
C GLN A 81 -13.91 17.52 -5.51
N VAL A 82 -14.43 16.35 -5.93
CA VAL A 82 -13.91 15.04 -5.51
C VAL A 82 -12.47 14.86 -5.98
N ALA A 83 -12.17 15.14 -7.26
CA ALA A 83 -10.83 15.04 -7.81
C ALA A 83 -9.86 15.96 -7.09
N ARG A 84 -10.22 17.24 -6.91
CA ARG A 84 -9.38 18.23 -6.19
C ARG A 84 -9.07 17.78 -4.77
N SER A 85 -10.07 17.29 -4.03
CA SER A 85 -9.90 16.79 -2.65
C SER A 85 -8.96 15.58 -2.59
N THR A 86 -9.11 14.64 -3.52
CA THR A 86 -8.32 13.40 -3.53
C THR A 86 -6.89 13.65 -4.04
N ILE A 87 -6.71 14.50 -5.04
CA ILE A 87 -5.40 14.91 -5.56
C ILE A 87 -4.63 15.67 -4.47
N ARG A 88 -5.28 16.62 -3.79
CA ARG A 88 -4.68 17.33 -2.66
C ARG A 88 -4.21 16.36 -1.58
N ARG A 89 -5.03 15.37 -1.22
CA ARG A 89 -4.64 14.36 -0.23
C ARG A 89 -3.46 13.52 -0.71
N GLY A 90 -3.41 13.17 -1.99
CA GLY A 90 -2.25 12.51 -2.60
C GLY A 90 -0.98 13.35 -2.50
N ALA A 91 -1.08 14.66 -2.81
CA ALA A 91 0.04 15.60 -2.69
C ALA A 91 0.53 15.76 -1.24
N GLU A 92 -0.38 15.78 -0.25
CA GLU A 92 -0.01 15.79 1.18
C GLU A 92 0.80 14.53 1.57
N ILE A 93 0.40 13.34 1.09
CA ILE A 93 1.13 12.10 1.35
C ILE A 93 2.48 12.08 0.62
N PHE A 94 2.53 12.60 -0.60
CA PHE A 94 3.76 12.75 -1.35
C PHE A 94 4.76 13.66 -0.62
N ALA A 95 4.29 14.81 -0.12
CA ALA A 95 5.09 15.73 0.67
C ALA A 95 5.59 15.09 1.99
N LEU A 96 4.75 14.27 2.65
CA LEU A 96 5.18 13.48 3.82
C LEU A 96 6.30 12.49 3.45
N GLY A 97 6.27 11.89 2.27
CA GLY A 97 7.35 11.04 1.78
C GLY A 97 8.66 11.82 1.60
N LEU A 98 8.61 13.05 1.06
CA LEU A 98 9.78 13.92 0.97
C LEU A 98 10.30 14.33 2.35
N LEU A 99 9.40 14.64 3.28
CA LEU A 99 9.78 14.96 4.67
C LEU A 99 10.45 13.79 5.36
N PHE A 100 9.95 12.57 5.13
CA PHE A 100 10.57 11.35 5.63
C PHE A 100 12.00 11.18 5.07
N ARG A 101 12.21 11.39 3.78
CA ARG A 101 13.55 11.34 3.16
C ARG A 101 14.49 12.40 3.71
N LEU A 102 13.97 13.62 3.95
CA LEU A 102 14.75 14.68 4.58
C LEU A 102 15.19 14.31 6.00
N GLN A 103 14.30 13.71 6.80
CA GLN A 103 14.63 13.23 8.13
C GLN A 103 15.70 12.13 8.09
N GLU A 104 15.53 11.11 7.24
CA GLU A 104 16.49 10.02 7.06
C GLU A 104 17.88 10.56 6.69
N TYR A 105 17.93 11.51 5.74
CA TYR A 105 19.16 12.15 5.33
C TYR A 105 19.79 12.95 6.49
N ALA A 106 19.02 13.73 7.22
CA ALA A 106 19.51 14.54 8.34
C ALA A 106 20.10 13.67 9.46
N ILE A 107 19.46 12.52 9.78
CA ILE A 107 19.96 11.57 10.79
C ILE A 107 21.24 10.88 10.30
N ALA A 108 21.35 10.59 9.01
CA ALA A 108 22.50 9.90 8.42
C ALA A 108 23.65 10.83 8.00
N PHE A 109 23.47 12.16 8.09
CA PHE A 109 24.50 13.14 7.75
C PHE A 109 25.73 13.01 8.67
N PRO A 110 26.98 13.12 8.14
CA PRO A 110 27.36 13.44 6.76
C PRO A 110 27.62 12.23 5.84
N TRP A 111 27.28 11.01 6.26
CA TRP A 111 27.62 9.78 5.54
C TRP A 111 26.65 9.43 4.40
N ALA A 112 25.42 9.92 4.44
CA ALA A 112 24.45 9.68 3.38
C ALA A 112 24.75 10.54 2.14
N PRO A 113 24.68 9.98 0.92
CA PRO A 113 24.81 10.76 -0.29
C PRO A 113 23.60 11.69 -0.46
N TRP A 114 23.82 12.92 -0.97
CA TRP A 114 22.74 13.89 -1.17
C TRP A 114 21.60 13.36 -2.09
N THR A 115 21.91 12.41 -2.97
CA THR A 115 20.94 11.76 -3.85
C THR A 115 19.84 11.02 -3.09
N ASP A 116 20.07 10.66 -1.82
CA ASP A 116 19.08 10.00 -0.97
C ASP A 116 17.89 10.92 -0.62
N LEU A 117 18.06 12.24 -0.69
CA LEU A 117 16.96 13.19 -0.56
C LEU A 117 15.87 13.00 -1.64
N LEU A 118 16.28 12.59 -2.84
CA LEU A 118 15.39 12.39 -3.99
C LEU A 118 15.04 10.92 -4.24
N ARG A 119 15.35 10.06 -3.28
CA ARG A 119 15.06 8.63 -3.37
C ARG A 119 13.55 8.38 -3.39
N VAL A 120 13.08 7.62 -4.37
CA VAL A 120 11.67 7.26 -4.52
C VAL A 120 11.29 6.22 -3.47
N ASP A 121 10.48 6.64 -2.51
CA ASP A 121 9.98 5.81 -1.41
C ASP A 121 8.53 5.40 -1.64
N ILE A 122 8.06 4.41 -0.87
CA ILE A 122 6.68 3.91 -0.97
C ILE A 122 5.63 5.00 -0.67
N LEU A 123 5.90 5.94 0.24
CA LEU A 123 4.99 7.05 0.54
C LEU A 123 4.85 7.99 -0.66
N ASN A 124 5.96 8.27 -1.36
CA ASN A 124 5.93 9.06 -2.57
C ASN A 124 5.07 8.40 -3.65
N THR A 125 5.25 7.09 -3.82
CA THR A 125 4.50 6.30 -4.81
C THR A 125 3.02 6.19 -4.44
N ILE A 126 2.67 6.03 -3.17
CA ILE A 126 1.28 6.07 -2.69
C ILE A 126 0.66 7.44 -3.00
N GLY A 127 1.35 8.53 -2.65
CA GLY A 127 0.88 9.89 -2.90
C GLY A 127 0.66 10.15 -4.39
N LEU A 128 1.62 9.79 -5.24
CA LEU A 128 1.53 9.92 -6.70
C LEU A 128 0.42 9.03 -7.28
N SER A 129 0.28 7.78 -6.79
CA SER A 129 -0.83 6.90 -7.18
C SER A 129 -2.18 7.52 -6.87
N MET A 130 -2.34 8.16 -5.70
CA MET A 130 -3.59 8.85 -5.33
C MET A 130 -3.89 10.04 -6.24
N MET A 131 -2.88 10.82 -6.63
CA MET A 131 -3.06 11.91 -7.59
C MET A 131 -3.49 11.37 -8.95
N LEU A 132 -2.85 10.33 -9.46
CA LEU A 132 -3.20 9.68 -10.73
C LEU A 132 -4.60 9.06 -10.69
N MET A 133 -4.98 8.38 -9.60
CA MET A 133 -6.33 7.85 -9.40
C MET A 133 -7.39 8.97 -9.41
N GLY A 134 -7.08 10.13 -8.81
CA GLY A 134 -7.96 11.31 -8.85
C GLY A 134 -8.21 11.80 -10.27
N VAL A 135 -7.15 11.91 -11.07
CA VAL A 135 -7.25 12.29 -12.50
C VAL A 135 -8.05 11.25 -13.29
N VAL A 136 -7.72 9.96 -13.17
CA VAL A 136 -8.40 8.88 -13.90
C VAL A 136 -9.88 8.80 -13.53
N CYS A 137 -10.23 8.90 -12.24
CA CYS A 137 -11.63 8.92 -11.82
C CYS A 137 -12.41 10.13 -12.32
N ARG A 138 -11.76 11.30 -12.43
CA ARG A 138 -12.38 12.51 -13.03
C ARG A 138 -12.63 12.31 -14.51
N LEU A 139 -11.63 11.85 -15.26
CA LEU A 139 -11.75 11.59 -16.70
C LEU A 139 -12.83 10.55 -16.99
N ALA A 140 -12.93 9.49 -16.20
CA ALA A 140 -13.94 8.44 -16.36
C ALA A 140 -15.39 8.95 -16.25
N VAL A 141 -15.61 10.07 -15.54
CA VAL A 141 -16.96 10.61 -15.28
C VAL A 141 -17.22 11.96 -15.95
N LEU A 142 -16.29 12.50 -16.77
CA LEU A 142 -16.43 13.80 -17.44
C LEU A 142 -17.72 13.93 -18.24
N HIS A 143 -18.19 12.84 -18.87
CA HIS A 143 -19.43 12.78 -19.66
C HIS A 143 -20.48 11.89 -18.97
N ALA A 144 -20.37 11.67 -17.66
CA ALA A 144 -21.25 10.78 -16.94
C ALA A 144 -22.55 11.50 -16.55
N THR A 145 -23.64 10.78 -16.71
CA THR A 145 -24.93 11.14 -16.14
C THR A 145 -24.82 11.30 -14.62
N LYS A 146 -25.79 12.01 -14.00
CA LYS A 146 -25.91 12.19 -12.54
C LYS A 146 -26.11 10.86 -11.76
N ASP A 147 -26.08 9.70 -12.45
CA ASP A 147 -26.23 8.38 -11.85
C ASP A 147 -24.95 7.92 -11.12
N PRO A 148 -24.99 7.81 -9.77
CA PRO A 148 -23.83 7.39 -8.97
C PRO A 148 -23.36 5.96 -9.27
N ALA A 149 -24.27 5.04 -9.62
CA ALA A 149 -23.94 3.65 -9.92
C ALA A 149 -23.13 3.56 -11.21
N ARG A 150 -23.56 4.28 -12.25
CA ARG A 150 -22.84 4.36 -13.53
C ARG A 150 -21.48 5.02 -13.37
N ALA A 151 -21.39 6.09 -12.56
CA ALA A 151 -20.12 6.76 -12.28
C ALA A 151 -19.14 5.80 -11.56
N ARG A 152 -19.64 4.97 -10.64
CA ARG A 152 -18.84 3.95 -9.92
C ARG A 152 -18.27 2.91 -10.88
N TRP A 153 -19.11 2.33 -11.74
CA TRP A 153 -18.67 1.31 -12.70
C TRP A 153 -17.70 1.85 -13.76
N ARG A 154 -17.90 3.08 -14.24
CA ARG A 154 -16.94 3.74 -15.14
C ARG A 154 -15.59 3.96 -14.47
N SER A 155 -15.59 4.42 -13.20
CA SER A 155 -14.36 4.57 -12.43
C SER A 155 -13.67 3.22 -12.18
N ALA A 156 -14.42 2.15 -11.91
CA ALA A 156 -13.88 0.80 -11.79
C ALA A 156 -13.26 0.29 -13.09
N ALA A 157 -13.96 0.43 -14.22
CA ALA A 157 -13.45 0.04 -15.54
C ALA A 157 -12.19 0.83 -15.92
N ALA A 158 -12.17 2.14 -15.70
CA ALA A 158 -11.00 2.98 -15.93
C ALA A 158 -9.80 2.58 -15.02
N ALA A 159 -10.07 2.17 -13.78
CA ALA A 159 -9.04 1.67 -12.88
C ALA A 159 -8.45 0.34 -13.36
N VAL A 160 -9.27 -0.60 -13.84
CA VAL A 160 -8.79 -1.85 -14.45
C VAL A 160 -7.95 -1.55 -15.69
N ALA A 161 -8.43 -0.68 -16.58
CA ALA A 161 -7.69 -0.30 -17.78
C ALA A 161 -6.35 0.35 -17.45
N ALA A 162 -6.30 1.24 -16.45
CA ALA A 162 -5.07 1.87 -16.00
C ALA A 162 -4.09 0.85 -15.37
N ALA A 163 -4.59 -0.09 -14.53
CA ALA A 163 -3.76 -1.14 -13.95
C ALA A 163 -3.12 -2.02 -15.03
N LEU A 164 -3.91 -2.44 -16.01
CA LEU A 164 -3.42 -3.24 -17.13
C LEU A 164 -2.44 -2.45 -18.01
N ALA A 165 -2.77 -1.20 -18.35
CA ALA A 165 -1.88 -0.35 -19.16
C ALA A 165 -0.52 -0.15 -18.49
N ILE A 166 -0.49 0.18 -17.19
CA ILE A 166 0.76 0.33 -16.44
C ILE A 166 1.54 -0.98 -16.42
N SER A 167 0.87 -2.10 -16.15
CA SER A 167 1.53 -3.41 -16.11
C SER A 167 2.10 -3.81 -17.47
N LEU A 168 1.34 -3.64 -18.55
CA LEU A 168 1.77 -3.99 -19.93
C LEU A 168 2.87 -3.05 -20.46
N LEU A 169 2.89 -1.78 -20.05
CA LEU A 169 3.92 -0.82 -20.45
C LEU A 169 5.20 -0.95 -19.62
N THR A 170 5.18 -1.64 -18.49
CA THR A 170 6.35 -1.79 -17.63
C THR A 170 7.54 -2.43 -18.33
N PRO A 171 7.42 -3.61 -19.02
CA PRO A 171 8.57 -4.24 -19.65
C PRO A 171 9.27 -3.34 -20.68
N PRO A 172 8.59 -2.74 -21.66
CA PRO A 172 9.27 -1.86 -22.61
C PRO A 172 9.86 -0.60 -21.96
N LEU A 173 9.19 0.03 -20.98
CA LEU A 173 9.70 1.21 -20.29
C LEU A 173 10.95 0.90 -19.46
N TRP A 174 11.09 -0.31 -18.97
CA TRP A 174 12.27 -0.73 -18.22
C TRP A 174 13.43 -1.19 -19.11
N THR A 175 13.17 -1.53 -20.36
CA THR A 175 14.15 -2.13 -21.26
C THR A 175 14.39 -1.29 -22.53
N THR A 176 13.49 -1.35 -23.50
CA THR A 176 13.67 -0.79 -24.86
C THR A 176 13.29 0.68 -25.00
N TRP A 177 12.34 1.16 -24.22
CA TRP A 177 11.81 2.54 -24.29
C TRP A 177 12.22 3.40 -23.10
N ARG A 178 13.38 3.16 -22.56
CA ARG A 178 13.83 3.94 -21.40
C ARG A 178 13.84 5.43 -21.72
N PRO A 179 13.17 6.27 -20.91
CA PRO A 179 13.17 7.71 -21.12
C PRO A 179 14.48 8.35 -20.61
N ALA A 180 15.62 7.89 -21.15
CA ALA A 180 16.97 8.33 -20.74
C ALA A 180 17.24 9.81 -21.00
N TRP A 181 16.38 10.46 -21.80
CA TRP A 181 16.41 11.90 -22.05
C TRP A 181 15.85 12.74 -20.90
N LEU A 182 15.11 12.10 -19.95
CA LEU A 182 14.62 12.80 -18.78
C LEU A 182 15.72 13.03 -17.74
N PRO A 183 15.67 14.14 -16.97
CA PRO A 183 16.48 14.30 -15.79
C PRO A 183 16.30 13.10 -14.85
N TRP A 184 17.41 12.61 -14.28
CA TRP A 184 17.39 11.38 -13.46
C TRP A 184 16.38 11.37 -12.31
N PRO A 185 16.03 12.49 -11.63
CA PRO A 185 15.01 12.46 -10.61
C PRO A 185 13.62 12.09 -11.16
N LEU A 186 13.24 12.60 -12.33
CA LEU A 186 11.99 12.26 -13.01
C LEU A 186 12.00 10.82 -13.51
N GLN A 187 13.11 10.38 -14.10
CA GLN A 187 13.28 8.99 -14.53
C GLN A 187 13.13 8.03 -13.35
N SER A 188 13.69 8.37 -12.17
CA SER A 188 13.57 7.57 -10.96
C SER A 188 12.12 7.35 -10.54
N TYR A 189 11.24 8.36 -10.73
CA TYR A 189 9.82 8.23 -10.44
C TYR A 189 9.06 7.41 -11.49
N ILE A 190 9.45 7.46 -12.74
CA ILE A 190 8.72 6.77 -13.83
C ILE A 190 9.05 5.28 -13.85
N ASN A 191 10.29 4.93 -14.14
CA ASN A 191 10.74 3.54 -14.35
C ASN A 191 12.05 3.19 -13.64
N GLY A 192 12.56 4.08 -12.80
CA GLY A 192 13.84 3.94 -12.14
C GLY A 192 15.05 4.25 -13.06
N VAL A 193 16.13 4.69 -12.43
CA VAL A 193 17.42 4.92 -13.11
C VAL A 193 18.21 3.63 -13.09
N HIS A 194 18.58 3.10 -14.25
CA HIS A 194 19.28 1.85 -14.40
C HIS A 194 20.78 2.08 -14.63
N THR A 195 21.47 2.60 -13.62
CA THR A 195 22.93 2.73 -13.57
C THR A 195 23.50 1.68 -12.65
N PHE A 196 24.25 0.72 -13.21
CA PHE A 196 24.72 -0.46 -12.48
C PHE A 196 25.79 -0.16 -11.42
N ASP A 197 26.54 0.93 -11.59
CA ASP A 197 27.70 1.26 -10.75
C ASP A 197 27.36 2.19 -9.58
N LYS A 198 26.09 2.56 -9.38
CA LYS A 198 25.67 3.50 -8.34
C LYS A 198 24.47 2.98 -7.56
N PRO A 199 24.34 3.33 -6.28
CA PRO A 199 23.12 3.06 -5.52
C PRO A 199 21.90 3.57 -6.27
N GLN A 200 20.89 2.72 -6.44
CA GLN A 200 19.70 3.10 -7.19
C GLN A 200 18.81 4.04 -6.35
N PRO A 201 18.51 5.26 -6.82
CA PRO A 201 17.72 6.24 -6.09
C PRO A 201 16.20 5.96 -6.18
N TRP A 202 15.82 4.74 -6.49
CA TRP A 202 14.45 4.33 -6.63
C TRP A 202 14.22 2.94 -6.00
N LEU A 203 13.09 2.79 -5.31
CA LEU A 203 12.63 1.50 -4.79
C LEU A 203 11.28 1.15 -5.40
N PHE A 204 10.41 2.17 -5.59
CA PHE A 204 9.02 1.99 -5.97
C PHE A 204 8.63 2.98 -7.08
N PRO A 205 9.18 2.88 -8.31
CA PRO A 205 8.77 3.75 -9.42
C PRO A 205 7.30 3.51 -9.81
N VAL A 206 6.70 4.46 -10.54
CA VAL A 206 5.30 4.38 -11.00
C VAL A 206 5.03 3.06 -11.73
N PHE A 207 5.94 2.66 -12.60
CA PHE A 207 5.87 1.39 -13.33
C PHE A 207 6.74 0.33 -12.63
N PRO A 208 6.16 -0.78 -12.14
CA PRO A 208 4.76 -1.23 -12.20
C PRO A 208 3.93 -0.86 -10.97
N TRP A 209 4.47 -0.17 -9.96
CA TRP A 209 3.93 -0.15 -8.62
C TRP A 209 2.54 0.49 -8.51
N THR A 210 2.25 1.55 -9.26
CA THR A 210 0.93 2.20 -9.23
C THR A 210 -0.19 1.31 -9.76
N ALA A 211 0.11 0.27 -10.55
CA ALA A 211 -0.88 -0.70 -11.01
C ALA A 211 -1.58 -1.41 -9.84
N PHE A 212 -0.87 -1.67 -8.73
CA PHE A 212 -1.47 -2.26 -7.52
C PHE A 212 -2.49 -1.32 -6.86
N ALA A 213 -2.23 -0.01 -6.86
CA ALA A 213 -3.19 0.97 -6.36
C ALA A 213 -4.45 1.02 -7.23
N PHE A 214 -4.30 0.97 -8.55
CA PHE A 214 -5.44 0.91 -9.46
C PHE A 214 -6.22 -0.41 -9.35
N ALA A 215 -5.56 -1.55 -9.14
CA ALA A 215 -6.22 -2.81 -8.86
C ALA A 215 -7.04 -2.74 -7.55
N GLY A 216 -6.48 -2.13 -6.52
CA GLY A 216 -7.18 -1.85 -5.26
C GLY A 216 -8.37 -0.90 -5.43
N LEU A 217 -8.24 0.13 -6.27
CA LEU A 217 -9.30 1.06 -6.61
C LEU A 217 -10.49 0.35 -7.28
N ALA A 218 -10.21 -0.50 -8.27
CA ALA A 218 -11.23 -1.30 -8.96
C ALA A 218 -11.95 -2.24 -7.97
N THR A 219 -11.21 -2.95 -7.14
CA THR A 219 -11.74 -3.82 -6.09
C THR A 219 -12.59 -3.02 -5.09
N GLY A 220 -12.13 -1.84 -4.65
CA GLY A 220 -12.89 -0.97 -3.76
C GLY A 220 -14.23 -0.54 -4.34
N PHE A 221 -14.30 -0.17 -5.62
CA PHE A 221 -15.56 0.16 -6.28
C PHE A 221 -16.48 -1.06 -6.46
N LEU A 222 -15.93 -2.27 -6.66
CA LEU A 222 -16.71 -3.51 -6.67
C LEU A 222 -17.37 -3.74 -5.30
N LEU A 223 -16.62 -3.63 -4.21
CA LEU A 223 -17.13 -3.78 -2.84
C LEU A 223 -18.22 -2.74 -2.51
N LEU A 224 -18.11 -1.53 -3.08
CA LEU A 224 -19.06 -0.44 -2.89
C LEU A 224 -20.27 -0.50 -3.84
N SER A 225 -20.30 -1.42 -4.80
CA SER A 225 -21.45 -1.60 -5.69
C SER A 225 -22.69 -2.04 -4.91
N ASP A 226 -23.87 -1.83 -5.49
CA ASP A 226 -25.12 -2.23 -4.83
C ASP A 226 -25.19 -3.73 -4.59
N TRP A 227 -24.65 -4.51 -5.53
CA TRP A 227 -24.48 -5.95 -5.36
C TRP A 227 -23.49 -6.29 -4.25
N GLY A 228 -22.33 -5.59 -4.23
CA GLY A 228 -21.29 -5.77 -3.21
C GLY A 228 -21.81 -5.49 -1.79
N ARG A 229 -22.62 -4.44 -1.62
CA ARG A 229 -23.21 -4.09 -0.32
C ARG A 229 -24.32 -5.04 0.12
N LYS A 230 -25.15 -5.49 -0.83
CA LYS A 230 -26.26 -6.41 -0.53
C LYS A 230 -25.80 -7.85 -0.27
N ARG A 231 -24.69 -8.27 -0.90
CA ARG A 231 -24.17 -9.64 -0.83
C ARG A 231 -22.69 -9.66 -0.43
N GLU A 232 -22.38 -9.00 0.68
CA GLU A 232 -21.00 -8.75 1.11
C GLU A 232 -20.15 -10.03 1.13
N ALA A 233 -20.59 -11.09 1.84
CA ALA A 233 -19.84 -12.34 1.92
C ALA A 233 -19.61 -13.00 0.55
N ALA A 234 -20.62 -12.98 -0.33
CA ALA A 234 -20.49 -13.51 -1.69
C ALA A 234 -19.51 -12.68 -2.52
N THR A 235 -19.45 -11.36 -2.31
CA THR A 235 -18.50 -10.48 -2.99
C THR A 235 -17.07 -10.79 -2.58
N PHE A 236 -16.81 -11.00 -1.30
CA PHE A 236 -15.47 -11.39 -0.83
C PHE A 236 -15.08 -12.80 -1.32
N ALA A 237 -16.04 -13.73 -1.33
CA ALA A 237 -15.80 -15.06 -1.91
C ALA A 237 -15.46 -14.96 -3.41
N LEU A 238 -16.18 -14.11 -4.17
CA LEU A 238 -15.87 -13.84 -5.58
C LEU A 238 -14.48 -13.20 -5.77
N VAL A 239 -14.11 -12.24 -4.92
CA VAL A 239 -12.77 -11.62 -4.97
C VAL A 239 -11.70 -12.66 -4.70
N GLY A 240 -11.88 -13.55 -3.72
CA GLY A 240 -10.94 -14.62 -3.43
C GLY A 240 -10.85 -15.65 -4.56
N ALA A 241 -11.98 -16.16 -5.05
CA ALA A 241 -12.05 -17.10 -6.17
C ALA A 241 -11.50 -16.48 -7.47
N GLY A 242 -11.83 -15.21 -7.75
CA GLY A 242 -11.27 -14.44 -8.84
C GLY A 242 -9.76 -14.29 -8.73
N GLY A 243 -9.24 -14.12 -7.50
CA GLY A 243 -7.81 -14.12 -7.22
C GLY A 243 -7.13 -15.43 -7.63
N VAL A 244 -7.71 -16.57 -7.28
CA VAL A 244 -7.22 -17.88 -7.72
C VAL A 244 -7.25 -17.99 -9.25
N ALA A 245 -8.37 -17.61 -9.88
CA ALA A 245 -8.52 -17.65 -11.33
C ALA A 245 -7.48 -16.79 -12.06
N ILE A 246 -7.20 -15.58 -11.54
CA ILE A 246 -6.18 -14.68 -12.09
C ILE A 246 -4.77 -15.31 -11.96
N ILE A 247 -4.45 -15.96 -10.84
CA ILE A 247 -3.18 -16.66 -10.66
C ILE A 247 -3.04 -17.79 -11.67
N LEU A 248 -4.06 -18.61 -11.83
CA LEU A 248 -4.05 -19.72 -12.79
C LEU A 248 -3.91 -19.23 -14.23
N LEU A 249 -4.64 -18.15 -14.59
CA LEU A 249 -4.53 -17.51 -15.90
C LEU A 249 -3.11 -16.97 -16.14
N ALA A 250 -2.54 -16.26 -15.16
CA ALA A 250 -1.20 -15.70 -15.28
C ALA A 250 -0.13 -16.79 -15.44
N ARG A 251 -0.24 -17.89 -14.70
CA ARG A 251 0.64 -19.06 -14.83
C ARG A 251 0.49 -19.74 -16.18
N TRP A 252 -0.75 -19.84 -16.67
CA TRP A 252 -1.03 -20.41 -17.99
C TRP A 252 -0.45 -19.54 -19.12
N LEU A 253 -0.59 -18.20 -19.02
CA LEU A 253 0.01 -17.26 -19.96
C LEU A 253 1.54 -17.34 -19.94
N ASP A 254 2.13 -17.38 -18.76
CA ASP A 254 3.58 -17.45 -18.56
C ASP A 254 4.21 -18.72 -19.17
N ALA A 255 3.47 -19.83 -19.15
CA ALA A 255 3.90 -21.11 -19.73
C ALA A 255 3.80 -21.16 -21.26
N ARG A 256 3.31 -20.11 -21.95
CA ARG A 256 3.19 -20.08 -23.40
C ARG A 256 4.54 -19.78 -24.07
N PRO A 257 4.85 -20.40 -25.21
CA PRO A 257 6.09 -20.17 -25.92
C PRO A 257 6.17 -18.78 -26.58
N PHE A 258 5.05 -18.05 -26.62
CA PHE A 258 4.97 -16.75 -27.25
C PHE A 258 5.46 -15.63 -26.33
N GLN A 259 6.49 -14.91 -26.75
CA GLN A 259 7.03 -13.77 -26.03
C GLN A 259 6.63 -12.45 -26.70
N PHE A 260 5.85 -11.64 -25.99
CA PHE A 260 5.44 -10.31 -26.46
C PHE A 260 6.54 -9.26 -26.35
N TYR A 261 7.51 -9.46 -25.46
CA TYR A 261 8.52 -8.48 -25.10
C TYR A 261 9.89 -8.96 -25.57
N ALA A 262 10.69 -8.02 -26.08
CA ALA A 262 12.08 -8.29 -26.47
C ALA A 262 12.95 -8.74 -25.29
N VAL A 263 12.64 -8.26 -24.08
CA VAL A 263 13.29 -8.68 -22.84
C VAL A 263 12.21 -9.09 -21.84
N TYR A 264 12.29 -10.31 -21.35
CA TYR A 264 11.36 -10.84 -20.36
C TYR A 264 12.05 -11.01 -19.00
N ASP A 265 11.55 -10.29 -18.00
CA ASP A 265 11.96 -10.43 -16.60
C ASP A 265 10.73 -10.72 -15.76
N PHE A 266 10.56 -11.99 -15.40
CA PHE A 266 9.38 -12.45 -14.65
C PHE A 266 9.23 -11.73 -13.31
N TRP A 267 10.31 -11.55 -12.56
CA TRP A 267 10.25 -11.11 -11.18
C TRP A 267 10.08 -9.60 -11.01
N HIS A 268 10.50 -8.79 -11.98
CA HIS A 268 10.52 -7.34 -11.83
C HIS A 268 9.50 -6.64 -12.72
N THR A 269 9.38 -7.03 -13.97
CA THR A 269 8.60 -6.27 -14.96
C THR A 269 7.42 -7.02 -15.55
N SER A 270 7.34 -8.35 -15.37
CA SER A 270 6.34 -9.19 -16.03
C SER A 270 4.90 -8.85 -15.61
N PRO A 271 3.98 -8.64 -16.56
CA PRO A 271 2.55 -8.55 -16.29
C PRO A 271 1.99 -9.81 -15.63
N ASN A 272 2.55 -10.99 -15.93
CA ASN A 272 2.13 -12.25 -15.31
C ASN A 272 2.40 -12.25 -13.80
N PHE A 273 3.58 -11.78 -13.39
CA PHE A 273 3.90 -11.68 -11.97
C PHE A 273 3.07 -10.59 -11.26
N PHE A 274 2.77 -9.49 -11.94
CA PHE A 274 1.80 -8.52 -11.43
C PHE A 274 0.42 -9.14 -11.18
N LEU A 275 -0.12 -9.89 -12.14
CA LEU A 275 -1.40 -10.57 -12.01
C LEU A 275 -1.40 -11.61 -10.88
N ILE A 276 -0.33 -12.39 -10.73
CA ILE A 276 -0.18 -13.34 -9.61
C ILE A 276 -0.27 -12.60 -8.27
N ARG A 277 0.44 -11.48 -8.13
CA ARG A 277 0.39 -10.67 -6.90
C ARG A 277 -1.01 -10.09 -6.66
N VAL A 278 -1.68 -9.57 -7.68
CA VAL A 278 -3.07 -9.07 -7.57
C VAL A 278 -4.01 -10.19 -7.11
N GLY A 279 -3.86 -11.40 -7.67
CA GLY A 279 -4.62 -12.58 -7.24
C GLY A 279 -4.39 -12.92 -5.76
N ILE A 280 -3.12 -12.91 -5.31
CA ILE A 280 -2.76 -13.12 -3.90
C ILE A 280 -3.39 -12.04 -3.01
N LEU A 281 -3.35 -10.76 -3.42
CA LEU A 281 -3.97 -9.66 -2.67
C LEU A 281 -5.47 -9.83 -2.53
N GLY A 282 -6.17 -10.28 -3.58
CA GLY A 282 -7.59 -10.63 -3.54
C GLY A 282 -7.89 -11.75 -2.55
N MET A 283 -7.08 -12.82 -2.56
CA MET A 283 -7.20 -13.92 -1.59
C MET A 283 -6.94 -13.46 -0.16
N ILE A 284 -5.91 -12.65 0.08
CA ILE A 284 -5.62 -12.07 1.40
C ILE A 284 -6.78 -11.21 1.87
N LEU A 285 -7.35 -10.36 1.01
CA LEU A 285 -8.49 -9.53 1.34
C LEU A 285 -9.71 -10.36 1.75
N ALA A 286 -10.02 -11.41 1.00
CA ALA A 286 -11.10 -12.34 1.33
C ALA A 286 -10.83 -13.07 2.66
N GLY A 287 -9.59 -13.51 2.89
CA GLY A 287 -9.17 -14.12 4.16
C GLY A 287 -9.28 -13.16 5.35
N CYS A 288 -8.85 -11.90 5.19
CA CYS A 288 -8.99 -10.86 6.22
C CYS A 288 -10.46 -10.59 6.57
N TYR A 289 -11.32 -10.53 5.55
CA TYR A 289 -12.76 -10.40 5.78
C TYR A 289 -13.31 -11.58 6.56
N ALA A 290 -13.04 -12.82 6.13
CA ALA A 290 -13.49 -14.03 6.80
C ALA A 290 -12.99 -14.08 8.25
N TRP A 291 -11.72 -13.77 8.49
CA TRP A 291 -11.13 -13.73 9.83
C TRP A 291 -11.78 -12.69 10.74
N CYS A 292 -12.06 -11.50 10.21
CA CYS A 292 -12.74 -10.45 10.97
C CYS A 292 -14.23 -10.70 11.15
N ARG A 293 -14.87 -11.46 10.25
CA ARG A 293 -16.32 -11.72 10.30
C ARG A 293 -16.70 -12.92 11.13
N TRP A 294 -15.86 -13.98 11.11
CA TRP A 294 -16.14 -15.27 11.76
C TRP A 294 -15.00 -15.80 12.62
N GLY A 295 -13.84 -15.16 12.60
CA GLY A 295 -12.66 -15.61 13.29
C GLY A 295 -12.38 -14.90 14.61
N ALA A 296 -11.19 -15.17 15.16
CA ALA A 296 -10.75 -14.70 16.47
C ALA A 296 -10.60 -13.16 16.57
N ALA A 297 -10.60 -12.42 15.48
CA ALA A 297 -10.55 -10.96 15.51
C ALA A 297 -11.79 -10.33 16.19
N GLN A 298 -12.88 -11.09 16.38
CA GLN A 298 -14.06 -10.65 17.12
C GLN A 298 -13.92 -10.78 18.64
N TRP A 299 -12.95 -11.56 19.13
CA TRP A 299 -12.88 -11.98 20.53
C TRP A 299 -11.90 -11.15 21.35
N GLY A 300 -11.83 -9.85 21.11
CA GLY A 300 -11.05 -8.95 21.94
C GLY A 300 -9.95 -8.18 21.20
N PHE A 301 -8.79 -8.02 21.84
CA PHE A 301 -7.69 -7.23 21.29
C PHE A 301 -6.99 -7.95 20.13
N SER A 302 -6.94 -7.30 18.97
CA SER A 302 -6.21 -7.76 17.79
C SER A 302 -4.97 -6.89 17.57
N PRO A 303 -3.75 -7.44 17.73
CA PRO A 303 -2.49 -6.71 17.46
C PRO A 303 -2.42 -6.17 16.03
N LEU A 304 -2.92 -6.94 15.05
CA LEU A 304 -2.91 -6.53 13.65
C LEU A 304 -3.86 -5.36 13.39
N ILE A 305 -5.10 -5.40 13.91
CA ILE A 305 -6.02 -4.26 13.80
C ILE A 305 -5.41 -3.03 14.46
N GLN A 306 -4.81 -3.19 15.63
CA GLN A 306 -4.15 -2.12 16.37
C GLN A 306 -3.04 -1.45 15.54
N MET A 307 -2.12 -2.23 14.97
CA MET A 307 -1.04 -1.71 14.12
C MET A 307 -1.57 -1.11 12.82
N GLY A 308 -2.60 -1.72 12.21
CA GLY A 308 -3.21 -1.21 11.00
C GLY A 308 -3.80 0.20 11.17
N GLN A 309 -4.33 0.52 12.35
CA GLN A 309 -4.85 1.84 12.69
C GLN A 309 -3.78 2.93 12.79
N THR A 310 -2.55 2.55 13.04
CA THR A 310 -1.39 3.45 13.20
C THR A 310 -0.27 3.15 12.22
N SER A 311 -0.58 2.50 11.09
CA SER A 311 0.40 1.95 10.15
C SER A 311 1.46 2.95 9.69
N LEU A 312 1.09 4.21 9.44
CA LEU A 312 2.05 5.25 9.06
C LEU A 312 3.05 5.56 10.18
N LEU A 313 2.60 5.59 11.44
CA LEU A 313 3.49 5.84 12.58
C LEU A 313 4.47 4.69 12.76
N VAL A 314 3.98 3.44 12.75
CA VAL A 314 4.86 2.28 12.92
C VAL A 314 5.78 2.07 11.73
N TYR A 315 5.33 2.43 10.49
CA TYR A 315 6.20 2.51 9.32
C TYR A 315 7.35 3.49 9.55
N TRP A 316 7.03 4.72 9.95
CA TRP A 316 7.99 5.81 10.12
C TRP A 316 9.06 5.48 11.18
N VAL A 317 8.61 4.96 12.31
CA VAL A 317 9.51 4.73 13.46
C VAL A 317 10.39 3.49 13.29
N HIS A 318 9.84 2.36 12.79
CA HIS A 318 10.62 1.12 12.72
C HIS A 318 11.84 1.22 11.79
N ILE A 319 11.76 2.03 10.72
CA ILE A 319 12.86 2.22 9.76
C ILE A 319 14.12 2.67 10.48
N GLU A 320 14.00 3.60 11.43
CA GLU A 320 15.14 4.11 12.20
C GLU A 320 15.84 3.03 13.04
N PHE A 321 15.05 2.10 13.58
CA PHE A 321 15.57 1.01 14.41
C PHE A 321 16.03 -0.21 13.62
N VAL A 322 15.77 -0.24 12.31
CA VAL A 322 16.17 -1.34 11.43
C VAL A 322 17.27 -0.91 10.46
N TYR A 323 17.06 0.17 9.72
CA TYR A 323 18.01 0.69 8.71
C TYR A 323 18.76 1.94 9.17
N GLY A 324 18.15 2.72 10.05
CA GLY A 324 18.70 4.00 10.50
C GLY A 324 19.93 3.86 11.39
N ARG A 325 20.37 5.00 11.92
CA ARG A 325 21.51 5.08 12.85
C ARG A 325 21.24 4.35 14.17
N PHE A 326 19.98 4.23 14.56
CA PHE A 326 19.54 3.58 15.78
C PHE A 326 19.24 2.09 15.60
N SER A 327 19.81 1.46 14.55
CA SER A 327 19.62 0.02 14.32
C SER A 327 19.98 -0.79 15.58
N ILE A 328 19.03 -1.61 16.04
CA ILE A 328 19.19 -2.38 17.29
C ILE A 328 20.14 -3.57 17.13
N LEU A 329 20.45 -3.97 15.91
CA LEU A 329 21.41 -5.04 15.61
C LEU A 329 22.42 -4.56 14.56
N THR A 330 23.62 -5.15 14.58
CA THR A 330 24.64 -4.89 13.56
C THR A 330 24.16 -5.38 12.20
N LYS A 331 24.22 -4.50 11.21
CA LYS A 331 23.77 -4.75 9.83
C LYS A 331 24.65 -5.81 9.16
N HIS A 332 24.02 -6.66 8.35
CA HIS A 332 24.66 -7.69 7.51
C HIS A 332 25.58 -8.67 8.27
N ALA A 333 25.36 -8.84 9.58
CA ALA A 333 26.22 -9.67 10.43
C ALA A 333 25.46 -10.73 11.25
N GLN A 334 24.13 -10.80 11.14
CA GLN A 334 23.32 -11.62 12.03
C GLN A 334 22.96 -12.97 11.43
N SER A 335 22.83 -13.96 12.34
CA SER A 335 22.21 -15.24 12.02
C SER A 335 20.69 -15.09 11.83
N VAL A 336 20.02 -16.07 11.21
CA VAL A 336 18.55 -16.12 11.11
C VAL A 336 17.90 -16.03 12.49
N ARG A 337 18.43 -16.77 13.50
CA ARG A 337 17.88 -16.77 14.86
C ARG A 337 17.96 -15.38 15.50
N THR A 338 19.11 -14.71 15.43
CA THR A 338 19.29 -13.38 16.03
C THR A 338 18.42 -12.33 15.32
N ALA A 339 18.37 -12.35 14.00
CA ALA A 339 17.52 -11.44 13.22
C ALA A 339 16.02 -11.66 13.50
N SER A 340 15.59 -12.92 13.72
CA SER A 340 14.19 -13.24 14.08
C SER A 340 13.83 -12.78 15.50
N LEU A 341 14.76 -12.86 16.46
CA LEU A 341 14.56 -12.27 17.78
C LEU A 341 14.49 -10.74 17.72
N GLY A 342 15.34 -10.12 16.90
CA GLY A 342 15.28 -8.69 16.62
C GLY A 342 13.94 -8.28 15.97
N LEU A 343 13.43 -9.07 15.03
CA LEU A 343 12.11 -8.87 14.44
C LEU A 343 11.00 -8.93 15.49
N LEU A 344 11.05 -9.91 16.40
CA LEU A 344 10.09 -9.98 17.51
C LEU A 344 10.17 -8.73 18.40
N ALA A 345 11.37 -8.25 18.71
CA ALA A 345 11.57 -7.04 19.50
C ALA A 345 10.97 -5.81 18.78
N ILE A 346 11.22 -5.64 17.47
CA ILE A 346 10.60 -4.57 16.65
C ILE A 346 9.07 -4.69 16.66
N PHE A 347 8.53 -5.89 16.45
CA PHE A 347 7.08 -6.11 16.48
C PHE A 347 6.47 -5.67 17.81
N LEU A 348 7.03 -6.09 18.95
CA LEU A 348 6.54 -5.74 20.27
C LEU A 348 6.68 -4.23 20.55
N ALA A 349 7.79 -3.62 20.19
CA ALA A 349 8.01 -2.18 20.34
C ALA A 349 7.01 -1.36 19.51
N MET A 350 6.76 -1.74 18.26
CA MET A 350 5.80 -1.07 17.38
C MET A 350 4.35 -1.30 17.83
N LEU A 351 4.03 -2.47 18.36
CA LEU A 351 2.73 -2.73 18.96
C LEU A 351 2.50 -1.84 20.20
N LEU A 352 3.48 -1.74 21.09
CA LEU A 352 3.43 -0.85 22.26
C LEU A 352 3.25 0.61 21.84
N LEU A 353 4.04 1.08 20.88
CA LEU A 353 3.93 2.44 20.32
C LEU A 353 2.52 2.70 19.76
N SER A 354 1.97 1.75 19.04
CA SER A 354 0.62 1.81 18.48
C SER A 354 -0.45 1.94 19.57
N VAL A 355 -0.35 1.13 20.62
CA VAL A 355 -1.28 1.17 21.78
C VAL A 355 -1.18 2.50 22.51
N LEU A 356 0.04 2.98 22.79
CA LEU A 356 0.26 4.27 23.45
C LEU A 356 -0.36 5.42 22.62
N ARG A 357 -0.13 5.42 21.32
CA ARG A 357 -0.68 6.44 20.40
C ARG A 357 -2.20 6.49 20.43
N THR A 358 -2.87 5.35 20.41
CA THR A 358 -4.34 5.30 20.43
C THR A 358 -4.89 5.73 21.77
N ARG A 359 -4.26 5.35 22.88
CA ARG A 359 -4.65 5.78 24.23
C ARG A 359 -4.51 7.29 24.43
N TRP A 360 -3.42 7.89 23.95
CA TRP A 360 -3.21 9.36 24.04
C TRP A 360 -4.21 10.12 23.17
N LYS A 361 -4.52 9.64 21.99
CA LYS A 361 -5.55 10.26 21.13
C LYS A 361 -6.93 10.22 21.78
N GLY A 362 -7.29 9.12 22.43
CA GLY A 362 -8.54 9.00 23.18
C GLY A 362 -8.61 10.02 24.32
N ARG A 363 -7.59 10.10 25.16
CA ARG A 363 -7.51 11.10 26.26
C ARG A 363 -7.60 12.54 25.77
N GLY A 364 -6.92 12.88 24.67
CA GLY A 364 -6.98 14.22 24.08
C GLY A 364 -8.39 14.58 23.60
N GLN A 365 -9.13 13.64 23.05
CA GLN A 365 -10.53 13.85 22.65
C GLN A 365 -11.48 14.02 23.85
N GLU A 366 -11.27 13.28 24.93
CA GLU A 366 -12.03 13.45 26.18
C GLU A 366 -11.79 14.82 26.81
N VAL A 367 -10.54 15.29 26.86
CA VAL A 367 -10.20 16.63 27.36
C VAL A 367 -10.85 17.71 26.51
N LEU A 368 -10.75 17.60 25.16
CA LEU A 368 -11.40 18.56 24.25
C LEU A 368 -12.93 18.54 24.33
N ALA A 369 -13.52 17.37 24.58
CA ALA A 369 -14.97 17.26 24.77
C ALA A 369 -15.42 17.93 26.07
N ARG A 370 -14.64 17.86 27.14
CA ARG A 370 -14.90 18.56 28.43
C ARG A 370 -14.71 20.08 28.33
N LEU A 371 -13.86 20.57 27.41
CA LEU A 371 -13.59 21.97 27.19
C LEU A 371 -14.55 22.64 26.20
N ARG A 372 -15.41 21.89 25.51
CA ARG A 372 -16.46 22.47 24.66
C ARG A 372 -17.54 23.06 25.55
N PRO A 373 -17.88 24.37 25.41
CA PRO A 373 -18.99 24.94 26.12
C PRO A 373 -20.28 24.15 25.78
N THR A 374 -20.99 23.73 26.78
CA THR A 374 -22.39 23.26 26.60
C THR A 374 -23.15 24.40 25.99
N ALA A 375 -23.68 24.23 24.76
CA ALA A 375 -24.60 25.23 24.19
C ALA A 375 -25.74 25.45 25.20
N PRO A 376 -26.11 26.71 25.52
CA PRO A 376 -27.24 26.95 26.38
C PRO A 376 -28.48 26.29 25.76
N ALA A 377 -29.25 25.62 26.59
CA ALA A 377 -30.54 25.08 26.20
C ALA A 377 -31.37 26.27 25.68
N ALA A 378 -31.82 26.18 24.44
CA ALA A 378 -32.82 27.13 23.93
C ALA A 378 -34.10 26.91 24.71
N GLU A 379 -34.48 27.88 25.50
CA GLU A 379 -35.81 28.01 26.09
C GLU A 379 -36.84 28.34 25.03
#